data_a8336c985c3b6920184e85153e54a257
#
_entry.id   a8336c985c3b6920184e85153e54a257
#
_cell.length_a   1.000
_cell.length_b   1.000
_cell.length_c   1.000
_cell.angle_alpha   90.00
_cell.angle_beta   90.00
_cell.angle_gamma   90.00
#
_symmetry.space_group_name_H-M   'P 1'
#
loop_
_entity.id
_entity.type
_entity.pdbx_description
1 polymer ?
#
loop_
_entity_poly.entity_id
_entity_poly.type
_entity_poly.pdbx_seq_one_letter_code
_entity_poly.pdbx_strand_id
1 'polypeptide(L)'
;TMRGGQYLNNWRMAELHAKEAPDRVRELEEWGAVFDRTKDGRILQRNFGGHKYPRLAHVGDRTGLEMIRTLQDYGVHQGIDVHMECTIIELLKDGDRVAGAFGYDRERGRFRLFKAKAIVLAAGGIGRAFKVTSNSWEYTGDGHALAYRAGAELIDMEFVQFHPTGMVWPPSVKGILVTEGVRGEGGVLRNSDGNRFMFDDIPDLYKHQTADNPEEGWIYTQGDKNARRPPELLTRDHVARCIVREIKEGRGSPHGGVFLDIAWIKEKLPNAQEHIKKKLPSMYHQFKQLAGIDITAEPMEVGPTTHYVMGGVRVDTDSQMSAVPGLFAAGEVAGGLHGANRLGGNSLSDLVVFGKRAGEHAAKFAKEEGVAQVDETQVESVAQMALEPIERQGSGEPPYQLQYELQDLMQTQVGIVRNDGELRQGLEGLERLADRVKRVEAQGNREYNSGWHTALDLRNLMPVAEAVTRAAIERKESRGAHFREDYLDKDEEWGKTTLVIRRASDGTMEVRREPITPPRNDLQQIIKENQK
;
A
#
# COMPACT_ATOMS: atom_id res chain seq x y z
N THR A 1 0.23 16.47 -4.07
CA THR A 1 -0.09 15.53 -2.98
C THR A 1 -1.49 15.76 -2.45
N MET A 2 -1.82 16.93 -1.91
CA MET A 2 -3.14 17.27 -1.34
C MET A 2 -4.31 16.97 -2.28
N ARG A 3 -4.28 17.47 -3.54
CA ARG A 3 -5.34 17.20 -4.53
C ARG A 3 -5.49 15.69 -4.81
N GLY A 4 -4.38 14.98 -4.94
CA GLY A 4 -4.39 13.52 -5.15
C GLY A 4 -5.03 12.78 -4.00
N GLY A 5 -4.74 13.17 -2.75
CA GLY A 5 -5.34 12.63 -1.53
C GLY A 5 -6.74 13.15 -1.21
N GLN A 6 -7.38 13.84 -2.16
CA GLN A 6 -8.75 14.39 -2.02
C GLN A 6 -8.91 15.33 -0.82
N TYR A 7 -7.82 16.01 -0.44
CA TYR A 7 -7.72 16.95 0.67
C TYR A 7 -7.95 16.39 2.08
N LEU A 8 -7.96 15.06 2.24
CA LEU A 8 -7.97 14.39 3.55
C LEU A 8 -6.56 14.20 4.15
N ASN A 9 -5.53 14.61 3.43
CA ASN A 9 -4.16 14.53 3.90
C ASN A 9 -3.94 15.38 5.15
N ASN A 10 -3.07 14.92 6.05
CA ASN A 10 -2.40 15.83 6.98
C ASN A 10 -1.53 16.80 6.17
N TRP A 11 -1.97 18.06 6.09
CA TRP A 11 -1.33 19.08 5.27
C TRP A 11 0.13 19.33 5.67
N ARG A 12 0.44 19.22 6.95
CA ARG A 12 1.79 19.41 7.47
C ARG A 12 2.72 18.29 7.02
N MET A 13 2.26 17.04 7.03
CA MET A 13 3.02 15.91 6.43
C MET A 13 3.25 16.15 4.93
N ALA A 14 2.22 16.58 4.21
CA ALA A 14 2.35 16.88 2.78
C ALA A 14 3.37 18.01 2.52
N GLU A 15 3.41 19.04 3.37
CA GLU A 15 4.39 20.13 3.31
C GLU A 15 5.81 19.63 3.56
N LEU A 16 6.03 18.86 4.63
CA LEU A 16 7.33 18.28 4.97
C LEU A 16 7.84 17.36 3.86
N HIS A 17 6.99 16.46 3.39
CA HIS A 17 7.29 15.58 2.28
C HIS A 17 7.73 16.36 1.03
N ALA A 18 7.00 17.41 0.66
CA ALA A 18 7.33 18.22 -0.52
C ALA A 18 8.65 18.99 -0.38
N LYS A 19 8.95 19.47 0.83
CA LYS A 19 10.17 20.23 1.11
C LYS A 19 11.41 19.35 1.21
N GLU A 20 11.30 18.17 1.81
CA GLU A 20 12.45 17.33 2.14
C GLU A 20 12.78 16.27 1.08
N ALA A 21 11.79 15.81 0.29
CA ALA A 21 12.00 14.77 -0.71
C ALA A 21 13.16 15.07 -1.70
N PRO A 22 13.35 16.31 -2.20
CA PRO A 22 14.48 16.60 -3.09
C PRO A 22 15.84 16.31 -2.46
N ASP A 23 16.01 16.63 -1.18
CA ASP A 23 17.27 16.40 -0.46
C ASP A 23 17.48 14.91 -0.19
N ARG A 24 16.39 14.18 0.10
CA ARG A 24 16.48 12.71 0.27
C ARG A 24 16.88 11.99 -1.02
N VAL A 25 16.41 12.47 -2.18
CA VAL A 25 16.83 11.90 -3.47
C VAL A 25 18.33 12.16 -3.73
N ARG A 26 18.85 13.34 -3.39
CA ARG A 26 20.29 13.65 -3.50
C ARG A 26 21.13 12.81 -2.54
N GLU A 27 20.66 12.63 -1.32
CA GLU A 27 21.31 11.76 -0.33
C GLU A 27 21.40 10.30 -0.83
N LEU A 28 20.36 9.78 -1.50
CA LEU A 28 20.44 8.48 -2.15
C LEU A 28 21.51 8.43 -3.26
N GLU A 29 21.68 9.50 -4.04
CA GLU A 29 22.78 9.58 -5.02
C GLU A 29 24.14 9.58 -4.35
N GLU A 30 24.30 10.31 -3.25
CA GLU A 30 25.55 10.31 -2.45
C GLU A 30 25.87 8.92 -1.91
N TRP A 31 24.86 8.11 -1.64
CA TRP A 31 24.99 6.71 -1.20
C TRP A 31 25.11 5.71 -2.36
N GLY A 32 25.10 6.19 -3.62
CA GLY A 32 25.37 5.37 -4.79
C GLY A 32 24.15 4.97 -5.64
N ALA A 33 22.98 5.61 -5.46
CA ALA A 33 21.85 5.41 -6.35
C ALA A 33 22.11 6.09 -7.72
N VAL A 34 21.82 5.39 -8.81
CA VAL A 34 22.06 5.87 -10.17
C VAL A 34 20.73 6.18 -10.84
N PHE A 35 20.21 7.39 -10.65
CA PHE A 35 19.01 7.86 -11.32
C PHE A 35 19.25 8.19 -12.80
N ASP A 36 18.22 8.00 -13.63
CA ASP A 36 18.24 8.39 -15.04
C ASP A 36 18.50 9.89 -15.20
N ARG A 37 19.27 10.26 -16.24
CA ARG A 37 19.73 11.62 -16.44
C ARG A 37 19.31 12.20 -17.78
N THR A 38 19.12 13.50 -17.79
CA THR A 38 19.02 14.30 -19.02
C THR A 38 20.40 14.42 -19.70
N LYS A 39 20.43 14.87 -20.95
CA LYS A 39 21.69 15.06 -21.70
C LYS A 39 22.65 16.06 -21.05
N ASP A 40 22.13 17.01 -20.27
CA ASP A 40 22.87 18.01 -19.51
C ASP A 40 23.21 17.56 -18.07
N GLY A 41 22.99 16.27 -17.76
CA GLY A 41 23.43 15.66 -16.50
C GLY A 41 22.49 15.83 -15.30
N ARG A 42 21.33 16.45 -15.46
CA ARG A 42 20.33 16.58 -14.37
C ARG A 42 19.53 15.28 -14.20
N ILE A 43 19.01 15.04 -12.99
CA ILE A 43 18.10 13.93 -12.77
C ILE A 43 16.89 14.07 -13.68
N LEU A 44 16.64 13.05 -14.49
CA LEU A 44 15.47 12.99 -15.36
C LEU A 44 14.21 12.76 -14.52
N GLN A 45 13.18 13.56 -14.76
CA GLN A 45 11.90 13.46 -14.09
C GLN A 45 10.80 13.10 -15.07
N ARG A 46 9.91 12.20 -14.66
CA ARG A 46 8.75 11.79 -15.46
C ARG A 46 7.43 12.03 -14.76
N ASN A 47 6.35 12.04 -15.52
CA ASN A 47 4.99 12.07 -15.04
C ASN A 47 4.45 10.66 -14.78
N PHE A 48 3.58 10.59 -13.74
CA PHE A 48 2.64 9.49 -13.54
C PHE A 48 1.21 10.04 -13.43
N GLY A 49 0.23 9.14 -13.44
CA GLY A 49 -1.17 9.49 -13.31
C GLY A 49 -1.47 10.34 -12.07
N GLY A 50 -2.30 11.36 -12.24
CA GLY A 50 -2.68 12.29 -11.17
C GLY A 50 -1.69 13.43 -10.90
N HIS A 51 -0.44 13.36 -11.38
CA HIS A 51 0.54 14.45 -11.23
C HIS A 51 0.27 15.59 -12.21
N LYS A 52 0.42 16.82 -11.76
CA LYS A 52 0.30 18.02 -12.62
C LYS A 52 1.58 18.29 -13.41
N TYR A 53 2.74 17.97 -12.85
CA TYR A 53 4.06 18.22 -13.42
C TYR A 53 4.94 16.98 -13.35
N PRO A 54 5.89 16.79 -14.28
CA PRO A 54 6.94 15.78 -14.16
C PRO A 54 7.81 16.10 -12.94
N ARG A 55 7.84 15.20 -11.96
CA ARG A 55 8.61 15.40 -10.71
C ARG A 55 9.18 14.10 -10.13
N LEU A 56 9.01 12.99 -10.82
CA LEU A 56 9.42 11.69 -10.30
C LEU A 56 10.81 11.33 -10.83
N ALA A 57 11.82 11.38 -9.96
CA ALA A 57 13.11 10.77 -10.20
C ALA A 57 12.93 9.25 -10.39
N HIS A 58 13.63 8.65 -11.32
CA HIS A 58 13.43 7.23 -11.64
C HIS A 58 14.70 6.57 -12.20
N VAL A 59 14.67 5.23 -12.18
CA VAL A 59 15.64 4.37 -12.85
C VAL A 59 14.85 3.42 -13.73
N GLY A 60 14.65 3.80 -15.01
CA GLY A 60 13.78 3.04 -15.92
C GLY A 60 12.45 2.67 -15.29
N ASP A 61 12.11 1.38 -15.28
CA ASP A 61 10.91 0.79 -14.66
C ASP A 61 11.21 0.06 -13.33
N ARG A 62 12.37 0.32 -12.68
CA ARG A 62 12.88 -0.40 -11.50
C ARG A 62 13.40 0.50 -10.36
N THR A 63 12.82 1.68 -10.20
CA THR A 63 13.26 2.67 -9.19
C THR A 63 13.30 2.11 -7.77
N GLY A 64 12.29 1.33 -7.37
CA GLY A 64 12.23 0.72 -6.04
C GLY A 64 13.41 -0.25 -5.78
N LEU A 65 13.76 -1.06 -6.78
CA LEU A 65 14.90 -1.97 -6.69
C LEU A 65 16.23 -1.21 -6.47
N GLU A 66 16.44 -0.12 -7.20
CA GLU A 66 17.64 0.72 -7.04
C GLU A 66 17.71 1.33 -5.64
N MET A 67 16.58 1.83 -5.11
CA MET A 67 16.54 2.38 -3.76
C MET A 67 16.84 1.33 -2.70
N ILE A 68 16.24 0.14 -2.81
CA ILE A 68 16.48 -0.96 -1.85
C ILE A 68 17.96 -1.37 -1.88
N ARG A 69 18.53 -1.57 -3.08
CA ARG A 69 19.95 -1.90 -3.25
C ARG A 69 20.85 -0.87 -2.54
N THR A 70 20.63 0.41 -2.83
CA THR A 70 21.43 1.50 -2.26
C THR A 70 21.31 1.55 -0.74
N LEU A 71 20.09 1.44 -0.20
CA LEU A 71 19.86 1.51 1.24
C LEU A 71 20.43 0.29 1.97
N GLN A 72 20.34 -0.90 1.38
CA GLN A 72 20.93 -2.12 1.94
C GLN A 72 22.46 -2.03 1.96
N ASP A 73 23.08 -1.66 0.83
CA ASP A 73 24.53 -1.50 0.74
C ASP A 73 25.02 -0.48 1.77
N TYR A 74 24.35 0.67 1.85
CA TYR A 74 24.72 1.70 2.82
C TYR A 74 24.54 1.24 4.27
N GLY A 75 23.44 0.54 4.58
CA GLY A 75 23.17 -0.02 5.91
C GLY A 75 24.23 -1.02 6.36
N VAL A 76 24.65 -1.91 5.46
CA VAL A 76 25.75 -2.86 5.73
C VAL A 76 27.05 -2.11 6.05
N HIS A 77 27.39 -1.06 5.27
CA HIS A 77 28.60 -0.26 5.50
C HIS A 77 28.54 0.52 6.81
N GLN A 78 27.35 0.89 7.29
CA GLN A 78 27.15 1.54 8.58
C GLN A 78 27.19 0.55 9.76
N GLY A 79 27.26 -0.76 9.51
CA GLY A 79 27.31 -1.78 10.55
C GLY A 79 25.98 -1.95 11.29
N ILE A 80 24.85 -1.76 10.61
CA ILE A 80 23.52 -2.00 11.19
C ILE A 80 23.33 -3.51 11.39
N ASP A 81 23.01 -3.92 12.62
CA ASP A 81 22.67 -5.31 12.93
C ASP A 81 21.33 -5.68 12.29
N VAL A 82 21.33 -6.72 11.46
CA VAL A 82 20.13 -7.22 10.76
C VAL A 82 19.84 -8.64 11.20
N HIS A 83 18.64 -8.85 11.72
CA HIS A 83 18.13 -10.17 12.07
C HIS A 83 17.20 -10.68 10.97
N MET A 84 17.77 -11.35 9.98
CA MET A 84 17.01 -11.98 8.89
C MET A 84 16.15 -13.13 9.42
N GLU A 85 15.03 -13.42 8.74
CA GLU A 85 14.09 -14.48 9.12
C GLU A 85 13.60 -14.37 10.58
N CYS A 86 13.51 -13.15 11.11
CA CYS A 86 13.03 -12.89 12.47
C CYS A 86 11.68 -12.17 12.42
N THR A 87 10.63 -12.81 12.93
CA THR A 87 9.27 -12.29 12.99
C THR A 87 8.96 -11.76 14.38
N ILE A 88 8.47 -10.51 14.48
CA ILE A 88 7.99 -9.93 15.72
C ILE A 88 6.52 -10.32 15.95
N ILE A 89 6.23 -10.88 17.11
CA ILE A 89 4.89 -11.35 17.52
C ILE A 89 4.15 -10.29 18.31
N GLU A 90 4.87 -9.59 19.24
CA GLU A 90 4.27 -8.62 20.15
C GLU A 90 5.27 -7.52 20.54
N LEU A 91 4.72 -6.33 20.84
CA LEU A 91 5.46 -5.25 21.52
C LEU A 91 5.27 -5.37 23.03
N LEU A 92 6.37 -5.26 23.76
CA LEU A 92 6.37 -5.31 25.22
C LEU A 92 6.34 -3.90 25.79
N LYS A 93 5.66 -3.72 26.91
CA LYS A 93 5.43 -2.40 27.53
C LYS A 93 5.89 -2.39 29.00
N ASP A 94 6.32 -1.19 29.41
CA ASP A 94 6.52 -0.79 30.80
C ASP A 94 5.56 0.38 31.08
N GLY A 95 4.44 0.09 31.72
CA GLY A 95 3.31 1.02 31.82
C GLY A 95 2.73 1.36 30.44
N ASP A 96 2.71 2.64 30.08
CA ASP A 96 2.21 3.11 28.79
C ASP A 96 3.27 3.14 27.68
N ARG A 97 4.55 2.95 28.02
CA ARG A 97 5.69 3.09 27.13
C ARG A 97 6.12 1.74 26.57
N VAL A 98 6.67 1.71 25.34
CA VAL A 98 7.33 0.49 24.83
C VAL A 98 8.62 0.20 25.59
N ALA A 99 8.88 -1.09 25.86
CA ALA A 99 10.08 -1.60 26.53
C ALA A 99 10.89 -2.54 25.64
N GLY A 100 10.28 -3.09 24.60
CA GLY A 100 10.91 -4.04 23.73
C GLY A 100 9.96 -4.69 22.74
N ALA A 101 10.49 -5.67 22.03
CA ALA A 101 9.75 -6.50 21.09
C ALA A 101 10.08 -7.97 21.34
N PHE A 102 9.07 -8.82 21.22
CA PHE A 102 9.21 -10.26 21.32
C PHE A 102 8.86 -10.91 19.99
N GLY A 103 9.71 -11.82 19.55
CA GLY A 103 9.55 -12.48 18.28
C GLY A 103 10.22 -13.86 18.26
N TYR A 104 10.38 -14.40 17.08
CA TYR A 104 11.08 -15.68 16.89
C TYR A 104 11.89 -15.70 15.60
N ASP A 105 12.95 -16.45 15.64
CA ASP A 105 13.79 -16.83 14.52
C ASP A 105 13.11 -17.98 13.78
N ARG A 106 12.69 -17.74 12.54
CA ARG A 106 11.95 -18.72 11.72
C ARG A 106 12.79 -19.95 11.37
N GLU A 107 14.10 -19.73 11.17
CA GLU A 107 15.05 -20.80 10.82
C GLU A 107 15.15 -21.84 11.93
N ARG A 108 15.26 -21.38 13.19
CA ARG A 108 15.52 -22.26 14.34
C ARG A 108 14.31 -22.45 15.24
N GLY A 109 13.21 -21.77 14.98
CA GLY A 109 12.03 -21.79 15.82
C GLY A 109 12.27 -21.28 17.25
N ARG A 110 13.27 -20.42 17.46
CA ARG A 110 13.68 -19.92 18.78
C ARG A 110 13.14 -18.53 19.01
N PHE A 111 12.59 -18.33 20.21
CA PHE A 111 12.16 -17.00 20.62
C PHE A 111 13.33 -16.03 20.77
N ARG A 112 13.05 -14.76 20.47
CA ARG A 112 13.95 -13.63 20.56
C ARG A 112 13.29 -12.51 21.36
N LEU A 113 14.02 -11.97 22.32
CA LEU A 113 13.64 -10.80 23.09
C LEU A 113 14.57 -9.64 22.73
N PHE A 114 13.99 -8.57 22.20
CA PHE A 114 14.69 -7.32 21.92
C PHE A 114 14.29 -6.28 22.98
N LYS A 115 15.21 -5.91 23.85
CA LYS A 115 15.01 -4.80 24.79
C LYS A 115 15.37 -3.50 24.08
N ALA A 116 14.46 -2.55 24.07
CA ALA A 116 14.65 -1.31 23.32
C ALA A 116 14.04 -0.11 24.06
N LYS A 117 14.71 1.04 23.97
CA LYS A 117 14.19 2.32 24.48
C LYS A 117 13.20 2.96 23.53
N ALA A 118 13.35 2.73 22.24
CA ALA A 118 12.47 3.21 21.18
C ALA A 118 12.34 2.15 20.10
N ILE A 119 11.18 2.07 19.45
CA ILE A 119 10.87 1.14 18.36
C ILE A 119 10.31 1.94 17.20
N VAL A 120 10.84 1.73 15.99
CA VAL A 120 10.30 2.27 14.75
C VAL A 120 9.63 1.15 13.98
N LEU A 121 8.32 1.24 13.78
CA LEU A 121 7.58 0.34 12.90
C LEU A 121 7.76 0.81 11.45
N ALA A 122 8.31 -0.08 10.61
CA ALA A 122 8.47 0.11 9.18
C ALA A 122 8.03 -1.16 8.42
N ALA A 123 6.99 -1.83 8.93
CA ALA A 123 6.55 -3.16 8.55
C ALA A 123 5.69 -3.21 7.27
N GLY A 124 5.55 -2.10 6.55
CA GLY A 124 4.76 -2.04 5.31
C GLY A 124 3.25 -2.14 5.54
N GLY A 125 2.53 -2.70 4.56
CA GLY A 125 1.07 -2.65 4.48
C GLY A 125 0.35 -3.94 4.82
N ILE A 126 -0.85 -4.09 4.25
CA ILE A 126 -1.86 -5.07 4.63
C ILE A 126 -2.33 -5.96 3.46
N GLY A 127 -1.63 -5.95 2.32
CA GLY A 127 -2.16 -6.51 1.07
C GLY A 127 -2.51 -8.00 1.13
N ARG A 128 -1.91 -8.76 2.06
CA ARG A 128 -2.21 -10.19 2.25
C ARG A 128 -3.57 -10.46 2.91
N ALA A 129 -4.27 -9.43 3.37
CA ALA A 129 -5.67 -9.54 3.75
C ALA A 129 -6.60 -9.77 2.54
N PHE A 130 -6.13 -9.49 1.31
CA PHE A 130 -6.89 -9.65 0.06
C PHE A 130 -6.32 -10.78 -0.81
N LYS A 131 -7.20 -11.40 -1.60
CA LYS A 131 -6.84 -12.55 -2.45
C LYS A 131 -5.87 -12.17 -3.57
N VAL A 132 -6.10 -11.03 -4.22
CA VAL A 132 -5.30 -10.55 -5.34
C VAL A 132 -4.51 -9.33 -4.90
N THR A 133 -3.21 -9.51 -4.72
CA THR A 133 -2.32 -8.46 -4.21
C THR A 133 -0.99 -8.42 -4.95
N SER A 134 -0.45 -7.22 -5.13
CA SER A 134 0.91 -6.98 -5.65
C SER A 134 1.96 -6.97 -4.53
N ASN A 135 1.55 -7.11 -3.28
CA ASN A 135 2.43 -7.07 -2.13
C ASN A 135 3.12 -8.43 -1.90
N SER A 136 4.27 -8.39 -1.22
CA SER A 136 4.98 -9.60 -0.81
C SER A 136 4.19 -10.43 0.22
N TRP A 137 4.66 -11.64 0.48
CA TRP A 137 4.05 -12.55 1.45
C TRP A 137 4.05 -11.99 2.88
N GLU A 138 4.95 -11.08 3.19
CA GLU A 138 5.15 -10.48 4.51
C GLU A 138 4.25 -9.26 4.77
N TYR A 139 3.37 -8.88 3.84
CA TYR A 139 2.44 -7.74 4.02
C TYR A 139 1.15 -8.18 4.74
N THR A 140 1.33 -8.69 5.94
CA THR A 140 0.27 -9.28 6.80
C THR A 140 -0.30 -8.31 7.83
N GLY A 141 0.03 -7.03 7.74
CA GLY A 141 -0.49 -5.99 8.63
C GLY A 141 0.15 -5.99 10.03
N ASP A 142 1.31 -6.60 10.16
CA ASP A 142 2.00 -6.78 11.44
C ASP A 142 2.18 -5.47 12.20
N GLY A 143 2.73 -4.45 11.55
CA GLY A 143 2.95 -3.15 12.19
C GLY A 143 1.66 -2.48 12.66
N HIS A 144 0.58 -2.56 11.88
CA HIS A 144 -0.72 -2.03 12.25
C HIS A 144 -1.29 -2.77 13.47
N ALA A 145 -1.26 -4.10 13.43
CA ALA A 145 -1.79 -4.94 14.52
C ALA A 145 -0.98 -4.80 15.81
N LEU A 146 0.35 -4.77 15.70
CA LEU A 146 1.26 -4.55 16.84
C LEU A 146 1.02 -3.18 17.49
N ALA A 147 0.94 -2.12 16.69
CA ALA A 147 0.64 -0.77 17.18
C ALA A 147 -0.72 -0.70 17.86
N TYR A 148 -1.76 -1.25 17.23
CA TYR A 148 -3.12 -1.31 17.78
C TYR A 148 -3.19 -2.06 19.11
N ARG A 149 -2.55 -3.22 19.22
CA ARG A 149 -2.49 -3.97 20.48
C ARG A 149 -1.69 -3.27 21.57
N ALA A 150 -0.65 -2.52 21.20
CA ALA A 150 0.13 -1.70 22.14
C ALA A 150 -0.66 -0.48 22.65
N GLY A 151 -1.79 -0.13 22.01
CA GLY A 151 -2.64 1.00 22.40
C GLY A 151 -2.49 2.24 21.51
N ALA A 152 -1.76 2.14 20.41
CA ALA A 152 -1.73 3.21 19.41
C ALA A 152 -3.03 3.23 18.60
N GLU A 153 -3.38 4.41 18.08
CA GLU A 153 -4.53 4.62 17.22
C GLU A 153 -4.17 4.34 15.76
N LEU A 154 -5.13 3.79 15.00
CA LEU A 154 -5.06 3.71 13.55
C LEU A 154 -5.99 4.76 12.95
N ILE A 155 -5.67 5.29 11.77
CA ILE A 155 -6.51 6.26 11.06
C ILE A 155 -6.79 5.84 9.63
N ASP A 156 -7.98 6.20 9.14
CA ASP A 156 -8.38 6.17 7.72
C ASP A 156 -8.15 4.80 7.04
N MET A 157 -8.38 3.70 7.75
CA MET A 157 -8.11 2.33 7.28
C MET A 157 -9.00 1.89 6.12
N GLU A 158 -10.12 2.57 5.85
CA GLU A 158 -11.00 2.32 4.71
C GLU A 158 -10.36 2.61 3.35
N PHE A 159 -9.29 3.42 3.31
CA PHE A 159 -8.62 3.79 2.08
C PHE A 159 -7.55 2.77 1.68
N VAL A 160 -7.99 1.74 0.99
CA VAL A 160 -7.12 0.71 0.40
C VAL A 160 -7.05 0.93 -1.10
N GLN A 161 -5.87 1.23 -1.61
CA GLN A 161 -5.64 1.48 -3.03
C GLN A 161 -5.41 0.16 -3.78
N PHE A 162 -6.18 -0.04 -4.82
CA PHE A 162 -5.94 -1.09 -5.80
C PHE A 162 -5.18 -0.52 -6.99
N HIS A 163 -4.08 -1.16 -7.36
CA HIS A 163 -3.41 -0.84 -8.62
C HIS A 163 -4.23 -1.43 -9.77
N PRO A 164 -4.56 -0.67 -10.81
CA PRO A 164 -5.47 -1.15 -11.85
C PRO A 164 -4.91 -2.31 -12.65
N THR A 165 -3.59 -2.42 -12.76
CA THR A 165 -2.92 -3.40 -13.60
C THR A 165 -1.98 -4.29 -12.81
N GLY A 166 -2.46 -5.48 -12.43
CA GLY A 166 -1.68 -6.63 -11.97
C GLY A 166 -1.82 -7.77 -12.98
N MET A 167 -0.89 -8.70 -13.02
CA MET A 167 -1.02 -9.92 -13.82
C MET A 167 -2.22 -10.74 -13.33
N VAL A 168 -3.03 -11.28 -14.23
CA VAL A 168 -4.14 -12.17 -13.88
C VAL A 168 -3.87 -13.63 -14.24
N TRP A 169 -2.91 -13.87 -15.11
CA TRP A 169 -2.53 -15.18 -15.59
C TRP A 169 -1.00 -15.31 -15.78
N PRO A 170 -0.39 -16.48 -15.55
CA PRO A 170 -0.96 -17.68 -14.93
C PRO A 170 -1.27 -17.51 -13.43
N PRO A 171 -2.03 -18.44 -12.80
CA PRO A 171 -2.45 -18.30 -11.39
C PRO A 171 -1.30 -18.10 -10.39
N SER A 172 -0.13 -18.70 -10.66
CA SER A 172 1.06 -18.60 -9.81
C SER A 172 1.65 -17.19 -9.69
N VAL A 173 1.33 -16.31 -10.63
CA VAL A 173 1.82 -14.94 -10.68
C VAL A 173 0.71 -13.89 -10.58
N LYS A 174 -0.50 -14.36 -10.27
CA LYS A 174 -1.68 -13.48 -10.14
C LYS A 174 -1.44 -12.42 -9.07
N GLY A 175 -1.68 -11.17 -9.44
CA GLY A 175 -1.49 -10.00 -8.59
C GLY A 175 -0.14 -9.30 -8.78
N ILE A 176 0.88 -9.93 -9.37
CA ILE A 176 2.17 -9.27 -9.60
C ILE A 176 1.96 -7.98 -10.40
N LEU A 177 2.61 -6.92 -9.93
CA LEU A 177 2.44 -5.57 -10.46
C LEU A 177 2.84 -5.46 -11.94
N VAL A 178 1.95 -4.88 -12.74
CA VAL A 178 2.26 -4.35 -14.07
C VAL A 178 2.36 -2.85 -13.96
N THR A 179 3.58 -2.32 -14.08
CA THR A 179 3.88 -0.91 -13.80
C THR A 179 3.03 0.06 -14.63
N GLU A 180 2.67 1.19 -14.04
CA GLU A 180 2.02 2.30 -14.73
C GLU A 180 2.82 2.83 -15.93
N GLY A 181 4.14 2.58 -15.93
CA GLY A 181 5.02 2.90 -17.04
C GLY A 181 4.55 2.35 -18.38
N VAL A 182 3.91 1.16 -18.42
CA VAL A 182 3.35 0.60 -19.66
C VAL A 182 2.30 1.54 -20.27
N ARG A 183 1.40 2.07 -19.43
CA ARG A 183 0.38 3.05 -19.86
C ARG A 183 1.01 4.40 -20.21
N GLY A 184 2.07 4.78 -19.50
CA GLY A 184 2.85 5.99 -19.75
C GLY A 184 3.59 5.97 -21.11
N GLU A 185 4.02 4.78 -21.56
CA GLU A 185 4.67 4.59 -22.87
C GLU A 185 3.65 4.30 -24.00
N GLY A 186 2.35 4.45 -23.74
CA GLY A 186 1.30 4.34 -24.75
C GLY A 186 0.45 3.07 -24.69
N GLY A 187 0.59 2.24 -23.66
CA GLY A 187 -0.27 1.08 -23.47
C GLY A 187 -1.72 1.47 -23.22
N VAL A 188 -2.66 0.84 -23.91
CA VAL A 188 -4.10 1.11 -23.87
C VAL A 188 -4.88 -0.05 -23.24
N LEU A 189 -5.98 0.25 -22.57
CA LEU A 189 -6.86 -0.76 -21.97
C LEU A 189 -8.01 -1.11 -22.93
N ARG A 190 -8.15 -2.42 -23.22
CA ARG A 190 -9.20 -2.96 -24.08
C ARG A 190 -10.00 -4.04 -23.36
N ASN A 191 -11.30 -4.09 -23.62
CA ASN A 191 -12.15 -5.19 -23.20
C ASN A 191 -12.05 -6.40 -24.16
N SER A 192 -12.83 -7.46 -23.90
CA SER A 192 -12.88 -8.67 -24.74
C SER A 192 -13.35 -8.40 -26.18
N ASP A 193 -14.13 -7.34 -26.41
CA ASP A 193 -14.58 -6.94 -27.74
C ASP A 193 -13.54 -6.12 -28.50
N GLY A 194 -12.37 -5.85 -27.88
CA GLY A 194 -11.30 -5.03 -28.43
C GLY A 194 -11.51 -3.52 -28.26
N ASN A 195 -12.60 -3.08 -27.63
CA ASN A 195 -12.91 -1.67 -27.43
C ASN A 195 -12.01 -1.03 -26.36
N ARG A 196 -11.51 0.17 -26.62
CA ARG A 196 -10.76 1.00 -25.69
C ARG A 196 -11.71 1.78 -24.80
N PHE A 197 -12.18 1.14 -23.71
CA PHE A 197 -13.30 1.59 -22.87
C PHE A 197 -13.02 2.81 -21.98
N MET A 198 -11.75 3.20 -21.79
CA MET A 198 -11.42 4.28 -20.87
C MET A 198 -11.91 5.66 -21.30
N PHE A 199 -12.20 5.88 -22.59
CA PHE A 199 -12.81 7.12 -23.10
C PHE A 199 -14.28 7.28 -22.75
N ASP A 200 -14.98 6.17 -22.42
CA ASP A 200 -16.41 6.16 -22.16
C ASP A 200 -16.76 6.72 -20.77
N ASP A 201 -15.75 6.84 -19.88
CA ASP A 201 -15.94 7.27 -18.50
C ASP A 201 -14.79 8.18 -18.03
N ILE A 202 -14.84 9.44 -18.47
CA ILE A 202 -13.89 10.47 -18.02
C ILE A 202 -14.62 11.39 -17.05
N PRO A 203 -14.26 11.39 -15.74
CA PRO A 203 -14.91 12.23 -14.74
C PRO A 203 -14.78 13.73 -15.08
N ASP A 204 -15.83 14.51 -14.86
CA ASP A 204 -15.87 15.95 -15.18
C ASP A 204 -14.68 16.72 -14.63
N LEU A 205 -14.27 16.39 -13.41
CA LEU A 205 -13.10 16.99 -12.76
C LEU A 205 -11.81 16.87 -13.58
N TYR A 206 -11.70 15.84 -14.41
CA TYR A 206 -10.49 15.54 -15.18
C TYR A 206 -10.63 15.81 -16.69
N LYS A 207 -11.82 16.13 -17.22
CA LYS A 207 -12.06 16.36 -18.65
C LYS A 207 -11.09 17.37 -19.25
N HIS A 208 -10.84 18.48 -18.56
CA HIS A 208 -9.94 19.54 -19.06
C HIS A 208 -8.46 19.11 -19.14
N GLN A 209 -8.08 18.01 -18.50
CA GLN A 209 -6.70 17.48 -18.45
C GLN A 209 -6.55 16.14 -19.20
N THR A 210 -7.65 15.62 -19.74
CA THR A 210 -7.71 14.30 -20.38
C THR A 210 -8.02 14.46 -21.85
N ALA A 211 -7.33 13.70 -22.70
CA ALA A 211 -7.51 13.70 -24.15
C ALA A 211 -8.94 13.35 -24.53
N ASP A 212 -9.48 14.01 -25.55
CA ASP A 212 -10.82 13.74 -26.08
C ASP A 212 -10.80 12.57 -27.07
N ASN A 213 -9.65 12.20 -27.58
CA ASN A 213 -9.50 11.16 -28.59
C ASN A 213 -8.16 10.41 -28.47
N PRO A 214 -8.05 9.21 -29.08
CA PRO A 214 -6.85 8.40 -29.05
C PRO A 214 -5.59 9.06 -29.57
N GLU A 215 -5.69 9.90 -30.60
CA GLU A 215 -4.56 10.56 -31.24
C GLU A 215 -3.91 11.60 -30.32
N GLU A 216 -4.71 12.43 -29.68
CA GLU A 216 -4.22 13.38 -28.68
C GLU A 216 -3.51 12.67 -27.52
N GLY A 217 -4.11 11.58 -27.02
CA GLY A 217 -3.49 10.77 -25.98
C GLY A 217 -2.16 10.16 -26.40
N TRP A 218 -2.02 9.75 -27.65
CA TRP A 218 -0.76 9.27 -28.20
C TRP A 218 0.31 10.35 -28.26
N ILE A 219 -0.04 11.53 -28.79
CA ILE A 219 0.85 12.69 -28.90
C ILE A 219 1.41 13.09 -27.52
N TYR A 220 0.58 13.02 -26.47
CA TYR A 220 1.02 13.24 -25.08
C TYR A 220 2.14 12.27 -24.67
N THR A 221 2.02 10.99 -25.00
CA THR A 221 3.03 9.98 -24.63
C THR A 221 4.38 10.20 -25.34
N GLN A 222 4.38 10.94 -26.44
CA GLN A 222 5.58 11.35 -27.16
C GLN A 222 6.23 12.62 -26.58
N GLY A 223 5.66 13.18 -25.50
CA GLY A 223 6.21 14.31 -24.76
C GLY A 223 5.75 15.69 -25.24
N ASP A 224 4.71 15.77 -26.06
CA ASP A 224 4.10 17.05 -26.42
C ASP A 224 3.42 17.68 -25.19
N LYS A 225 3.86 18.86 -24.82
CA LYS A 225 3.37 19.61 -23.64
C LYS A 225 1.98 20.22 -23.82
N ASN A 226 1.51 20.34 -25.07
CA ASN A 226 0.21 20.90 -25.41
C ASN A 226 -0.89 19.83 -25.47
N ALA A 227 -0.52 18.57 -25.64
CA ALA A 227 -1.46 17.46 -25.65
C ALA A 227 -1.92 17.09 -24.23
N ARG A 228 -3.19 16.68 -24.11
CA ARG A 228 -3.73 16.17 -22.86
C ARG A 228 -3.47 14.67 -22.70
N ARG A 229 -3.30 14.23 -21.46
CA ARG A 229 -2.98 12.84 -21.14
C ARG A 229 -4.09 11.86 -21.55
N PRO A 230 -3.75 10.62 -21.95
CA PRO A 230 -4.77 9.60 -22.24
C PRO A 230 -5.52 9.19 -20.97
N PRO A 231 -6.79 8.75 -21.08
CA PRO A 231 -7.59 8.38 -19.90
C PRO A 231 -7.05 7.19 -19.12
N GLU A 232 -6.22 6.35 -19.70
CA GLU A 232 -5.48 5.29 -18.97
C GLU A 232 -4.51 5.82 -17.92
N LEU A 233 -4.18 7.12 -17.95
CA LEU A 233 -3.38 7.81 -16.95
C LEU A 233 -4.23 8.64 -15.95
N LEU A 234 -5.52 8.39 -15.87
CA LEU A 234 -6.36 8.88 -14.77
C LEU A 234 -5.94 8.25 -13.44
N THR A 235 -6.56 8.65 -12.35
CA THR A 235 -6.23 8.15 -11.01
C THR A 235 -6.46 6.63 -10.93
N ARG A 236 -5.65 5.94 -10.14
CA ARG A 236 -5.66 4.47 -10.05
C ARG A 236 -6.99 3.89 -9.64
N ASP A 237 -7.65 4.56 -8.68
CA ASP A 237 -8.98 4.20 -8.19
C ASP A 237 -10.01 4.22 -9.32
N HIS A 238 -10.00 5.26 -10.14
CA HIS A 238 -10.93 5.37 -11.27
C HIS A 238 -10.68 4.29 -12.33
N VAL A 239 -9.42 4.13 -12.76
CA VAL A 239 -9.07 3.09 -13.76
C VAL A 239 -9.42 1.69 -13.25
N ALA A 240 -9.17 1.40 -11.96
CA ALA A 240 -9.53 0.11 -11.37
C ALA A 240 -11.05 -0.14 -11.39
N ARG A 241 -11.88 0.88 -11.08
CA ARG A 241 -13.35 0.77 -11.17
C ARG A 241 -13.84 0.54 -12.59
N CYS A 242 -13.27 1.23 -13.58
CA CYS A 242 -13.60 0.99 -14.98
C CYS A 242 -13.30 -0.46 -15.39
N ILE A 243 -12.18 -1.02 -15.00
CA ILE A 243 -11.83 -2.43 -15.25
C ILE A 243 -12.83 -3.37 -14.57
N VAL A 244 -13.16 -3.13 -13.29
CA VAL A 244 -14.15 -3.96 -12.57
C VAL A 244 -15.52 -3.92 -13.25
N ARG A 245 -15.93 -2.76 -13.77
CA ARG A 245 -17.17 -2.61 -14.53
C ARG A 245 -17.16 -3.50 -15.78
N GLU A 246 -16.11 -3.46 -16.61
CA GLU A 246 -15.99 -4.31 -17.80
C GLU A 246 -16.08 -5.80 -17.45
N ILE A 247 -15.41 -6.21 -16.34
CA ILE A 247 -15.47 -7.60 -15.87
C ILE A 247 -16.88 -7.98 -15.41
N LYS A 248 -17.54 -7.15 -14.60
CA LYS A 248 -18.91 -7.39 -14.10
C LYS A 248 -19.95 -7.47 -15.23
N GLU A 249 -19.78 -6.70 -16.29
CA GLU A 249 -20.65 -6.67 -17.47
C GLU A 249 -20.33 -7.77 -18.50
N GLY A 250 -19.43 -8.70 -18.17
CA GLY A 250 -19.10 -9.86 -19.00
C GLY A 250 -18.18 -9.56 -20.18
N ARG A 251 -17.56 -8.37 -20.22
CA ARG A 251 -16.59 -7.97 -21.24
C ARG A 251 -15.15 -8.07 -20.76
N GLY A 252 -14.89 -8.85 -19.70
CA GLY A 252 -13.58 -9.15 -19.20
C GLY A 252 -12.78 -10.10 -20.10
N SER A 253 -11.47 -10.22 -19.83
CA SER A 253 -10.59 -11.22 -20.44
C SER A 253 -10.87 -12.63 -19.89
N PRO A 254 -10.41 -13.70 -20.56
CA PRO A 254 -10.69 -15.08 -20.16
C PRO A 254 -10.33 -15.43 -18.71
N HIS A 255 -9.33 -14.77 -18.13
CA HIS A 255 -8.84 -15.07 -16.78
C HIS A 255 -9.29 -14.04 -15.72
N GLY A 256 -10.33 -13.22 -16.04
CA GLY A 256 -10.94 -12.30 -15.09
C GLY A 256 -10.22 -10.95 -14.96
N GLY A 257 -9.70 -10.45 -16.05
CA GLY A 257 -9.11 -9.12 -16.19
C GLY A 257 -9.64 -8.38 -17.43
N VAL A 258 -8.79 -7.55 -18.01
CA VAL A 258 -8.93 -6.88 -19.31
C VAL A 258 -7.58 -6.97 -20.03
N PHE A 259 -7.51 -6.48 -21.28
CA PHE A 259 -6.27 -6.48 -22.05
C PHE A 259 -5.56 -5.13 -21.93
N LEU A 260 -4.29 -5.15 -21.53
CA LEU A 260 -3.37 -4.02 -21.64
C LEU A 260 -2.51 -4.21 -22.89
N ASP A 261 -2.77 -3.43 -23.92
CA ASP A 261 -2.14 -3.53 -25.22
C ASP A 261 -1.13 -2.41 -25.42
N ILE A 262 0.17 -2.73 -25.45
CA ILE A 262 1.23 -1.83 -25.89
C ILE A 262 1.75 -2.18 -27.28
N ALA A 263 1.48 -3.40 -27.77
CA ALA A 263 1.93 -3.82 -29.08
C ALA A 263 1.31 -3.00 -30.24
N TRP A 264 0.15 -2.36 -30.00
CA TRP A 264 -0.52 -1.51 -30.98
C TRP A 264 0.35 -0.32 -31.44
N ILE A 265 1.34 0.14 -30.63
CA ILE A 265 2.21 1.28 -31.01
C ILE A 265 3.05 1.01 -32.26
N LYS A 266 3.14 -0.25 -32.72
CA LYS A 266 3.72 -0.62 -34.01
C LYS A 266 3.03 0.08 -35.20
N GLU A 267 1.77 0.49 -35.05
CA GLU A 267 1.02 1.26 -36.03
C GLU A 267 1.51 2.73 -36.10
N LYS A 268 2.20 3.20 -35.07
CA LYS A 268 2.69 4.57 -34.90
C LYS A 268 4.21 4.72 -35.01
N LEU A 269 4.95 3.69 -34.61
CA LEU A 269 6.42 3.71 -34.53
C LEU A 269 7.02 2.55 -35.34
N PRO A 270 7.87 2.83 -36.36
CA PRO A 270 8.55 1.78 -37.10
C PRO A 270 9.45 0.87 -36.26
N ASN A 271 10.03 1.41 -35.17
CA ASN A 271 10.90 0.70 -34.23
C ASN A 271 10.23 0.38 -32.89
N ALA A 272 8.91 0.14 -32.87
CA ALA A 272 8.10 -0.08 -31.69
C ALA A 272 8.66 -1.19 -30.78
N GLN A 273 9.11 -2.30 -31.37
CA GLN A 273 9.65 -3.44 -30.60
C GLN A 273 10.91 -3.05 -29.81
N GLU A 274 11.85 -2.35 -30.43
CA GLU A 274 13.06 -1.86 -29.76
C GLU A 274 12.72 -0.81 -28.71
N HIS A 275 11.77 0.07 -29.02
CA HIS A 275 11.29 1.08 -28.08
C HIS A 275 10.72 0.44 -26.82
N ILE A 276 9.81 -0.53 -26.95
CA ILE A 276 9.22 -1.25 -25.81
C ILE A 276 10.31 -1.93 -24.97
N LYS A 277 11.20 -2.70 -25.60
CA LYS A 277 12.28 -3.41 -24.89
C LYS A 277 13.23 -2.45 -24.16
N LYS A 278 13.50 -1.29 -24.74
CA LYS A 278 14.37 -0.26 -24.13
C LYS A 278 13.70 0.47 -22.99
N LYS A 279 12.41 0.81 -23.10
CA LYS A 279 11.67 1.60 -22.12
C LYS A 279 11.09 0.79 -20.98
N LEU A 280 10.76 -0.48 -21.25
CA LEU A 280 10.07 -1.38 -20.33
C LEU A 280 10.81 -2.74 -20.22
N PRO A 281 12.13 -2.75 -19.96
CA PRO A 281 12.91 -3.99 -19.97
C PRO A 281 12.43 -4.99 -18.91
N SER A 282 12.06 -4.51 -17.72
CA SER A 282 11.57 -5.38 -16.65
C SER A 282 10.20 -5.98 -16.99
N MET A 283 9.29 -5.20 -17.57
CA MET A 283 7.97 -5.71 -17.97
C MET A 283 8.07 -6.71 -19.14
N TYR A 284 8.93 -6.42 -20.13
CA TYR A 284 9.20 -7.35 -21.21
C TYR A 284 9.70 -8.70 -20.66
N HIS A 285 10.69 -8.66 -19.78
CA HIS A 285 11.25 -9.86 -19.14
C HIS A 285 10.22 -10.59 -18.29
N GLN A 286 9.48 -9.87 -17.43
CA GLN A 286 8.46 -10.41 -16.54
C GLN A 286 7.41 -11.22 -17.30
N PHE A 287 6.78 -10.63 -18.33
CA PHE A 287 5.75 -11.31 -19.09
C PHE A 287 6.31 -12.47 -19.92
N LYS A 288 7.50 -12.28 -20.51
CA LYS A 288 8.15 -13.34 -21.31
C LYS A 288 8.49 -14.55 -20.45
N GLN A 289 9.01 -14.35 -19.25
CA GLN A 289 9.45 -15.43 -18.38
C GLN A 289 8.30 -16.07 -17.58
N LEU A 290 7.36 -15.25 -17.09
CA LEU A 290 6.33 -15.73 -16.17
C LEU A 290 5.04 -16.17 -16.87
N ALA A 291 4.71 -15.57 -18.01
CA ALA A 291 3.47 -15.84 -18.74
C ALA A 291 3.68 -16.35 -20.17
N GLY A 292 4.92 -16.36 -20.67
CA GLY A 292 5.21 -16.72 -22.08
C GLY A 292 4.78 -15.66 -23.09
N ILE A 293 4.34 -14.48 -22.65
CA ILE A 293 3.78 -13.40 -23.47
C ILE A 293 4.90 -12.49 -23.99
N ASP A 294 4.91 -12.20 -25.28
CA ASP A 294 5.74 -11.17 -25.88
C ASP A 294 4.94 -9.86 -25.99
N ILE A 295 5.12 -8.96 -25.03
CA ILE A 295 4.40 -7.69 -24.97
C ILE A 295 4.64 -6.75 -26.16
N THR A 296 5.62 -7.05 -27.01
CA THR A 296 5.86 -6.32 -28.26
C THR A 296 4.98 -6.80 -29.43
N ALA A 297 4.34 -7.95 -29.25
CA ALA A 297 3.55 -8.62 -30.29
C ALA A 297 2.06 -8.78 -29.91
N GLU A 298 1.79 -9.02 -28.63
CA GLU A 298 0.46 -9.36 -28.12
C GLU A 298 0.12 -8.65 -26.80
N PRO A 299 -1.18 -8.44 -26.48
CA PRO A 299 -1.59 -7.76 -25.26
C PRO A 299 -1.38 -8.61 -24.02
N MET A 300 -1.25 -7.95 -22.86
CA MET A 300 -1.17 -8.53 -21.54
C MET A 300 -2.56 -8.62 -20.92
N GLU A 301 -2.90 -9.74 -20.26
CA GLU A 301 -4.09 -9.79 -19.40
C GLU A 301 -3.76 -9.18 -18.03
N VAL A 302 -4.51 -8.16 -17.64
CA VAL A 302 -4.31 -7.41 -16.40
C VAL A 302 -5.61 -7.17 -15.67
N GLY A 303 -5.54 -7.02 -14.36
CA GLY A 303 -6.69 -6.69 -13.52
C GLY A 303 -6.27 -5.99 -12.24
N PRO A 304 -7.23 -5.43 -11.49
CA PRO A 304 -6.95 -4.75 -10.25
C PRO A 304 -6.31 -5.67 -9.20
N THR A 305 -5.31 -5.14 -8.49
CA THR A 305 -4.57 -5.84 -7.44
C THR A 305 -4.41 -4.92 -6.24
N THR A 306 -4.67 -5.41 -5.03
CA THR A 306 -4.43 -4.65 -3.79
C THR A 306 -2.97 -4.26 -3.73
N HIS A 307 -2.70 -2.98 -3.46
CA HIS A 307 -1.37 -2.44 -3.68
C HIS A 307 -0.84 -1.58 -2.53
N TYR A 308 -1.69 -0.77 -1.88
CA TYR A 308 -1.25 0.17 -0.85
C TYR A 308 -2.40 0.56 0.08
N VAL A 309 -2.14 0.61 1.39
CA VAL A 309 -3.07 1.21 2.36
C VAL A 309 -2.64 2.65 2.65
N MET A 310 -3.57 3.61 2.54
CA MET A 310 -3.30 5.01 2.87
C MET A 310 -3.50 5.32 4.35
N GLY A 311 -4.37 4.57 5.01
CA GLY A 311 -4.50 4.56 6.46
C GLY A 311 -3.32 3.89 7.15
N GLY A 312 -3.28 3.95 8.48
CA GLY A 312 -2.20 3.34 9.26
C GLY A 312 -2.12 3.89 10.66
N VAL A 313 -1.00 3.66 11.31
CA VAL A 313 -0.72 4.17 12.66
C VAL A 313 -0.76 5.69 12.66
N ARG A 314 -1.57 6.26 13.57
CA ARG A 314 -1.60 7.70 13.80
C ARG A 314 -0.31 8.13 14.49
N VAL A 315 0.39 9.08 13.88
CA VAL A 315 1.66 9.59 14.36
C VAL A 315 1.66 11.10 14.48
N ASP A 316 2.48 11.63 15.38
CA ASP A 316 2.82 13.04 15.39
C ASP A 316 3.55 13.40 14.09
N THR A 317 3.15 14.49 13.50
CA THR A 317 3.58 14.88 12.14
C THR A 317 5.09 15.12 12.02
N ASP A 318 5.69 15.72 13.03
CA ASP A 318 7.10 16.10 13.00
C ASP A 318 8.02 14.97 13.50
N SER A 319 7.65 14.28 14.57
CA SER A 319 8.45 13.23 15.20
C SER A 319 8.17 11.82 14.69
N GLN A 320 7.01 11.57 14.09
CA GLN A 320 6.52 10.24 13.73
C GLN A 320 6.30 9.30 14.92
N MET A 321 6.20 9.83 16.15
CA MET A 321 5.85 9.06 17.34
C MET A 321 4.33 8.87 17.42
N SER A 322 3.90 7.66 17.77
CA SER A 322 2.49 7.36 18.05
C SER A 322 2.04 7.90 19.42
N ALA A 323 0.78 7.68 19.79
CA ALA A 323 0.31 7.97 21.14
C ALA A 323 0.98 7.11 22.23
N VAL A 324 1.65 6.02 21.85
CA VAL A 324 2.43 5.16 22.77
C VAL A 324 3.87 5.70 22.84
N PRO A 325 4.34 6.18 24.00
CA PRO A 325 5.69 6.73 24.11
C PRO A 325 6.77 5.73 23.71
N GLY A 326 7.72 6.21 22.89
CA GLY A 326 8.81 5.41 22.34
C GLY A 326 8.44 4.53 21.14
N LEU A 327 7.16 4.52 20.73
CA LEU A 327 6.71 3.82 19.53
C LEU A 327 6.52 4.79 18.37
N PHE A 328 7.31 4.61 17.31
CA PHE A 328 7.30 5.41 16.08
C PHE A 328 6.82 4.57 14.91
N ALA A 329 6.32 5.22 13.87
CA ALA A 329 5.96 4.53 12.63
C ALA A 329 6.29 5.41 11.40
N ALA A 330 6.73 4.78 10.31
CA ALA A 330 7.07 5.49 9.07
C ALA A 330 6.82 4.61 7.83
N GLY A 331 6.54 5.25 6.70
CA GLY A 331 6.19 4.57 5.45
C GLY A 331 4.75 4.07 5.47
N GLU A 332 4.45 3.02 4.73
CA GLU A 332 3.07 2.54 4.51
C GLU A 332 2.33 2.15 5.79
N VAL A 333 3.03 1.80 6.85
CA VAL A 333 2.42 1.47 8.15
C VAL A 333 1.86 2.70 8.88
N ALA A 334 2.32 3.91 8.52
CA ALA A 334 1.89 5.17 9.12
C ALA A 334 0.84 5.88 8.24
N GLY A 335 -0.26 6.33 8.85
CA GLY A 335 -1.31 7.08 8.16
C GLY A 335 -1.08 8.59 8.11
N GLY A 336 -1.85 9.29 7.26
CA GLY A 336 -1.96 10.76 7.23
C GLY A 336 -1.37 11.45 6.01
N LEU A 337 -0.25 11.00 5.45
CA LEU A 337 0.38 11.66 4.31
C LEU A 337 -0.48 11.64 3.04
N HIS A 338 -1.12 10.51 2.76
CA HIS A 338 -1.72 10.26 1.45
C HIS A 338 -3.21 10.61 1.34
N GLY A 339 -3.87 10.84 2.48
CA GLY A 339 -5.32 11.08 2.51
C GLY A 339 -6.10 9.93 1.88
N ALA A 340 -7.11 10.23 1.08
CA ALA A 340 -8.00 9.21 0.50
C ALA A 340 -7.40 8.48 -0.72
N ASN A 341 -6.29 8.93 -1.30
CA ASN A 341 -5.67 8.28 -2.46
C ASN A 341 -4.22 8.71 -2.66
N ARG A 342 -3.34 7.75 -2.85
CA ARG A 342 -1.91 7.96 -3.04
C ARG A 342 -1.56 8.19 -4.51
N LEU A 343 -0.77 9.23 -4.78
CA LEU A 343 -0.15 9.41 -6.09
C LEU A 343 1.03 8.46 -6.30
N GLY A 344 1.18 7.95 -7.51
CA GLY A 344 2.31 7.09 -7.88
C GLY A 344 3.66 7.79 -7.61
N GLY A 345 4.62 7.05 -7.05
CA GLY A 345 5.94 7.56 -6.67
C GLY A 345 6.00 8.21 -5.28
N ASN A 346 4.92 8.77 -4.74
CA ASN A 346 4.94 9.39 -3.41
C ASN A 346 5.29 8.39 -2.29
N SER A 347 4.95 7.11 -2.44
CA SER A 347 5.32 6.10 -1.43
C SER A 347 6.83 5.96 -1.27
N LEU A 348 7.60 6.00 -2.37
CA LEU A 348 9.05 5.86 -2.30
C LEU A 348 9.72 7.08 -1.62
N SER A 349 9.24 8.28 -1.91
CA SER A 349 9.73 9.49 -1.23
C SER A 349 9.25 9.60 0.22
N ASP A 350 8.09 9.06 0.55
CA ASP A 350 7.59 8.90 1.91
C ASP A 350 8.59 8.11 2.78
N LEU A 351 9.03 6.94 2.31
CA LEU A 351 9.97 6.08 3.03
C LEU A 351 11.24 6.81 3.45
N VAL A 352 11.83 7.61 2.56
CA VAL A 352 13.10 8.30 2.83
C VAL A 352 12.92 9.58 3.63
N VAL A 353 11.78 10.26 3.52
CA VAL A 353 11.49 11.46 4.31
C VAL A 353 11.11 11.09 5.74
N PHE A 354 10.06 10.30 5.90
CA PHE A 354 9.53 10.01 7.24
C PHE A 354 10.29 8.90 7.95
N GLY A 355 10.94 7.98 7.22
CA GLY A 355 11.89 7.04 7.81
C GLY A 355 13.06 7.73 8.49
N LYS A 356 13.64 8.77 7.85
CA LYS A 356 14.69 9.59 8.46
C LYS A 356 14.17 10.32 9.70
N ARG A 357 13.02 10.97 9.62
CA ARG A 357 12.41 11.68 10.75
C ARG A 357 12.15 10.75 11.94
N ALA A 358 11.54 9.61 11.70
CA ALA A 358 11.29 8.61 12.73
C ALA A 358 12.60 8.14 13.38
N GLY A 359 13.62 7.86 12.59
CA GLY A 359 14.93 7.44 13.09
C GLY A 359 15.62 8.50 13.95
N GLU A 360 15.64 9.75 13.52
CA GLU A 360 16.24 10.87 14.27
C GLU A 360 15.52 11.11 15.60
N HIS A 361 14.18 11.12 15.60
CA HIS A 361 13.40 11.34 16.82
C HIS A 361 13.43 10.12 17.75
N ALA A 362 13.43 8.90 17.23
CA ALA A 362 13.62 7.69 18.02
C ALA A 362 15.00 7.67 18.71
N ALA A 363 16.05 8.07 17.99
CA ALA A 363 17.38 8.17 18.56
C ALA A 363 17.47 9.26 19.64
N LYS A 364 16.81 10.40 19.44
CA LYS A 364 16.70 11.47 20.44
C LYS A 364 15.96 10.96 21.68
N PHE A 365 14.77 10.37 21.51
CA PHE A 365 14.00 9.77 22.60
C PHE A 365 14.82 8.75 23.38
N ALA A 366 15.53 7.86 22.70
CA ALA A 366 16.36 6.84 23.33
C ALA A 366 17.55 7.40 24.13
N LYS A 367 18.02 8.62 23.80
CA LYS A 367 19.08 9.32 24.59
C LYS A 367 18.52 10.00 25.83
N GLU A 368 17.31 10.57 25.71
CA GLU A 368 16.67 11.34 26.78
C GLU A 368 16.02 10.44 27.82
N GLU A 369 15.56 9.26 27.41
CA GLU A 369 14.83 8.34 28.26
C GLU A 369 15.70 7.21 28.84
N GLY A 370 15.40 6.81 30.07
CA GLY A 370 16.00 5.64 30.73
C GLY A 370 15.61 4.31 30.06
N VAL A 371 16.26 3.23 30.43
CA VAL A 371 15.88 1.87 29.98
C VAL A 371 14.56 1.48 30.65
N ALA A 372 13.56 1.13 29.80
CA ALA A 372 12.32 0.56 30.28
C ALA A 372 12.53 -0.90 30.73
N GLN A 373 11.75 -1.34 31.70
CA GLN A 373 11.83 -2.70 32.21
C GLN A 373 10.88 -3.62 31.43
N VAL A 374 11.40 -4.73 30.98
CA VAL A 374 10.59 -5.78 30.38
C VAL A 374 10.03 -6.67 31.49
N ASP A 375 8.73 -6.76 31.55
CA ASP A 375 8.03 -7.67 32.45
C ASP A 375 8.11 -9.11 31.92
N GLU A 376 8.72 -10.01 32.68
CA GLU A 376 8.88 -11.42 32.33
C GLU A 376 7.53 -12.13 32.17
N THR A 377 6.49 -11.71 32.89
CA THR A 377 5.14 -12.29 32.76
C THR A 377 4.51 -11.98 31.41
N GLN A 378 4.76 -10.81 30.83
CA GLN A 378 4.36 -10.49 29.46
C GLN A 378 5.09 -11.42 28.47
N VAL A 379 6.39 -11.63 28.63
CA VAL A 379 7.18 -12.51 27.77
C VAL A 379 6.65 -13.94 27.80
N GLU A 380 6.42 -14.48 28.98
CA GLU A 380 5.87 -15.83 29.16
C GLU A 380 4.49 -15.98 28.53
N SER A 381 3.60 -15.01 28.76
CA SER A 381 2.25 -15.00 28.18
C SER A 381 2.27 -14.98 26.64
N VAL A 382 3.13 -14.15 26.04
CA VAL A 382 3.27 -14.08 24.59
C VAL A 382 3.89 -15.36 24.01
N ALA A 383 4.88 -15.93 24.70
CA ALA A 383 5.50 -17.18 24.30
C ALA A 383 4.49 -18.35 24.33
N GLN A 384 3.70 -18.44 25.40
CA GLN A 384 2.64 -19.45 25.51
C GLN A 384 1.61 -19.29 24.40
N MET A 385 1.08 -18.09 24.21
CA MET A 385 0.13 -17.80 23.14
C MET A 385 0.68 -18.17 21.75
N ALA A 386 1.96 -17.88 21.49
CA ALA A 386 2.59 -18.20 20.21
C ALA A 386 2.75 -19.72 19.99
N LEU A 387 2.89 -20.51 21.06
CA LEU A 387 3.02 -21.97 21.00
C LEU A 387 1.68 -22.70 20.88
N GLU A 388 0.57 -22.10 21.30
CA GLU A 388 -0.75 -22.73 21.28
C GLU A 388 -1.09 -23.42 19.95
N PRO A 389 -0.83 -22.85 18.75
CA PRO A 389 -1.14 -23.52 17.50
C PRO A 389 -0.36 -24.81 17.26
N ILE A 390 0.87 -24.92 17.76
CA ILE A 390 1.70 -26.14 17.62
C ILE A 390 1.36 -27.17 18.70
N GLU A 391 1.07 -26.72 19.92
CA GLU A 391 0.78 -27.59 21.05
C GLU A 391 -0.63 -28.19 20.99
N ARG A 392 -1.51 -27.59 20.20
CA ARG A 392 -2.86 -28.10 19.96
C ARG A 392 -2.80 -29.32 19.05
N GLN A 393 -3.21 -30.47 19.57
CA GLN A 393 -3.14 -31.72 18.83
C GLN A 393 -4.52 -32.23 18.40
N GLY A 394 -4.73 -32.32 17.08
CA GLY A 394 -5.81 -33.10 16.49
C GLY A 394 -7.22 -32.51 16.54
N SER A 395 -7.39 -31.23 16.89
CA SER A 395 -8.72 -30.60 17.02
C SER A 395 -8.83 -29.21 16.39
N GLY A 396 -7.77 -28.72 15.75
CA GLY A 396 -7.73 -27.40 15.14
C GLY A 396 -7.90 -27.40 13.62
N GLU A 397 -8.12 -26.21 13.07
CA GLU A 397 -8.20 -26.00 11.62
C GLU A 397 -6.83 -25.59 11.05
N PRO A 398 -6.50 -25.99 9.79
CA PRO A 398 -5.26 -25.55 9.15
C PRO A 398 -5.25 -24.04 8.93
N PRO A 399 -4.20 -23.30 9.36
CA PRO A 399 -4.16 -21.83 9.28
C PRO A 399 -4.30 -21.28 7.86
N TYR A 400 -3.68 -21.91 6.87
CA TYR A 400 -3.74 -21.48 5.47
C TYR A 400 -5.14 -21.55 4.88
N GLN A 401 -5.99 -22.48 5.34
CA GLN A 401 -7.39 -22.54 4.91
C GLN A 401 -8.14 -21.29 5.38
N LEU A 402 -7.99 -20.91 6.66
CA LEU A 402 -8.59 -19.71 7.21
C LEU A 402 -8.03 -18.43 6.57
N GLN A 403 -6.76 -18.41 6.21
CA GLN A 403 -6.17 -17.31 5.46
C GLN A 403 -6.82 -17.16 4.07
N TYR A 404 -7.06 -18.26 3.35
CA TYR A 404 -7.76 -18.20 2.07
C TYR A 404 -9.21 -17.75 2.21
N GLU A 405 -9.91 -18.22 3.24
CA GLU A 405 -11.28 -17.79 3.52
C GLU A 405 -11.33 -16.29 3.85
N LEU A 406 -10.40 -15.79 4.66
CA LEU A 406 -10.24 -14.36 4.95
C LEU A 406 -10.01 -13.56 3.66
N GLN A 407 -9.08 -14.01 2.82
CA GLN A 407 -8.74 -13.34 1.57
C GLN A 407 -9.91 -13.30 0.60
N ASP A 408 -10.67 -14.39 0.47
CA ASP A 408 -11.88 -14.44 -0.35
C ASP A 408 -12.96 -13.50 0.19
N LEU A 409 -13.19 -13.50 1.49
CA LEU A 409 -14.15 -12.61 2.15
C LEU A 409 -13.79 -11.13 1.92
N MET A 410 -12.55 -10.75 2.18
CA MET A 410 -12.10 -9.37 1.99
C MET A 410 -12.15 -8.94 0.52
N GLN A 411 -11.79 -9.82 -0.41
CA GLN A 411 -11.84 -9.53 -1.84
C GLN A 411 -13.26 -9.33 -2.35
N THR A 412 -14.23 -10.11 -1.85
CA THR A 412 -15.61 -10.12 -2.35
C THR A 412 -16.50 -9.12 -1.63
N GLN A 413 -16.37 -8.96 -0.31
CA GLN A 413 -17.26 -8.15 0.52
C GLN A 413 -16.70 -6.74 0.84
N VAL A 414 -15.36 -6.59 0.83
CA VAL A 414 -14.68 -5.34 1.26
C VAL A 414 -13.77 -4.77 0.16
N GLY A 415 -13.89 -5.28 -1.06
CA GLY A 415 -13.05 -4.96 -2.21
C GLY A 415 -13.15 -3.52 -2.72
N ILE A 416 -13.08 -3.35 -4.06
CA ILE A 416 -13.02 -2.04 -4.72
C ILE A 416 -14.37 -1.33 -4.70
N VAL A 417 -15.45 -2.06 -5.01
CA VAL A 417 -16.83 -1.56 -5.06
C VAL A 417 -17.56 -2.10 -3.84
N ARG A 418 -18.08 -1.23 -3.02
CA ARG A 418 -18.61 -1.53 -1.69
C ARG A 418 -20.07 -1.06 -1.56
N ASN A 419 -20.85 -1.75 -0.75
CA ASN A 419 -22.17 -1.31 -0.28
C ASN A 419 -22.41 -1.77 1.17
N ASP A 420 -23.39 -1.19 1.84
CA ASP A 420 -23.67 -1.47 3.26
C ASP A 420 -23.96 -2.95 3.53
N GLY A 421 -24.72 -3.59 2.64
CA GLY A 421 -25.08 -5.00 2.76
C GLY A 421 -23.87 -5.93 2.71
N GLU A 422 -23.01 -5.79 1.70
CA GLU A 422 -21.79 -6.59 1.56
C GLU A 422 -20.80 -6.33 2.69
N LEU A 423 -20.58 -5.06 3.08
CA LEU A 423 -19.68 -4.71 4.17
C LEU A 423 -20.13 -5.31 5.51
N ARG A 424 -21.44 -5.32 5.82
CA ARG A 424 -21.96 -5.95 7.04
C ARG A 424 -21.82 -7.47 7.02
N GLN A 425 -22.11 -8.11 5.89
CA GLN A 425 -21.86 -9.54 5.70
C GLN A 425 -20.36 -9.86 5.86
N GLY A 426 -19.49 -8.98 5.34
CA GLY A 426 -18.05 -9.06 5.55
C GLY A 426 -17.68 -9.01 7.04
N LEU A 427 -18.21 -8.05 7.79
CA LEU A 427 -17.94 -7.93 9.24
C LEU A 427 -18.41 -9.16 10.02
N GLU A 428 -19.63 -9.65 9.77
CA GLU A 428 -20.12 -10.88 10.37
C GLU A 428 -19.28 -12.11 10.02
N GLY A 429 -18.77 -12.16 8.77
CA GLY A 429 -17.84 -13.19 8.32
C GLY A 429 -16.51 -13.13 9.08
N LEU A 430 -15.98 -11.92 9.29
CA LEU A 430 -14.75 -11.71 10.06
C LEU A 430 -14.92 -12.13 11.52
N GLU A 431 -16.05 -11.81 12.16
CA GLU A 431 -16.34 -12.24 13.54
C GLU A 431 -16.34 -13.77 13.65
N ARG A 432 -17.01 -14.47 12.73
CA ARG A 432 -16.98 -15.95 12.69
C ARG A 432 -15.57 -16.51 12.46
N LEU A 433 -14.79 -15.90 11.56
CA LEU A 433 -13.40 -16.31 11.31
C LEU A 433 -12.51 -16.06 12.52
N ALA A 434 -12.69 -14.94 13.23
CA ALA A 434 -11.91 -14.63 14.43
C ALA A 434 -12.05 -15.70 15.51
N ASP A 435 -13.24 -16.26 15.70
CA ASP A 435 -13.47 -17.36 16.66
C ASP A 435 -12.81 -18.67 16.21
N ARG A 436 -12.73 -18.91 14.91
CA ARG A 436 -12.04 -20.08 14.35
C ARG A 436 -10.52 -19.92 14.42
N VAL A 437 -9.99 -18.72 14.16
CA VAL A 437 -8.56 -18.40 14.26
C VAL A 437 -8.00 -18.68 15.65
N LYS A 438 -8.78 -18.48 16.72
CA LYS A 438 -8.40 -18.85 18.10
C LYS A 438 -8.13 -20.37 18.27
N ARG A 439 -8.57 -21.20 17.33
CA ARG A 439 -8.50 -22.67 17.38
C ARG A 439 -7.66 -23.27 16.25
N VAL A 440 -6.83 -22.46 15.56
CA VAL A 440 -5.92 -22.98 14.52
C VAL A 440 -4.92 -23.97 15.09
N GLU A 441 -4.54 -24.93 14.26
CA GLU A 441 -3.52 -25.93 14.58
C GLU A 441 -2.44 -25.93 13.49
N ALA A 442 -1.18 -25.85 13.90
CA ALA A 442 -0.03 -25.97 13.04
C ALA A 442 0.71 -27.29 13.33
N GLN A 443 0.81 -28.15 12.33
CA GLN A 443 1.51 -29.43 12.45
C GLN A 443 3.02 -29.25 12.31
N GLY A 444 3.79 -30.18 12.92
CA GLY A 444 5.24 -30.25 12.80
C GLY A 444 5.97 -29.57 13.95
N ASN A 445 7.26 -29.30 13.75
CA ASN A 445 8.11 -28.59 14.70
C ASN A 445 8.10 -27.08 14.42
N ARG A 446 8.90 -26.31 15.14
CA ARG A 446 8.97 -24.83 15.03
C ARG A 446 9.91 -24.33 13.93
N GLU A 447 10.80 -25.20 13.40
CA GLU A 447 11.84 -24.82 12.45
C GLU A 447 11.24 -24.72 11.04
N TYR A 448 11.39 -23.58 10.38
CA TYR A 448 10.82 -23.29 9.04
C TYR A 448 9.33 -23.68 8.88
N ASN A 449 8.56 -23.59 9.94
CA ASN A 449 7.16 -24.01 9.95
C ASN A 449 6.24 -22.93 9.37
N SER A 450 5.89 -23.06 8.09
CA SER A 450 4.99 -22.13 7.40
C SER A 450 3.57 -22.14 7.97
N GLY A 451 3.08 -23.28 8.46
CA GLY A 451 1.78 -23.37 9.12
C GLY A 451 1.73 -22.56 10.41
N TRP A 452 2.76 -22.71 11.24
CA TRP A 452 2.88 -21.91 12.46
C TRP A 452 3.00 -20.41 12.16
N HIS A 453 3.82 -20.05 11.18
CA HIS A 453 3.95 -18.66 10.75
C HIS A 453 2.60 -18.08 10.30
N THR A 454 1.85 -18.80 9.45
CA THR A 454 0.52 -18.39 9.00
C THR A 454 -0.48 -18.26 10.15
N ALA A 455 -0.39 -19.12 11.17
CA ALA A 455 -1.23 -19.00 12.37
C ALA A 455 -0.98 -17.70 13.13
N LEU A 456 0.28 -17.27 13.21
CA LEU A 456 0.66 -15.98 13.81
C LEU A 456 0.28 -14.78 12.93
N ASP A 457 0.42 -14.91 11.61
CA ASP A 457 -0.03 -13.89 10.65
C ASP A 457 -1.54 -13.63 10.74
N LEU A 458 -2.35 -14.69 10.89
CA LEU A 458 -3.79 -14.56 11.05
C LEU A 458 -4.17 -13.71 12.27
N ARG A 459 -3.40 -13.79 13.35
CA ARG A 459 -3.59 -12.96 14.53
C ARG A 459 -3.42 -11.47 14.24
N ASN A 460 -2.61 -11.12 13.23
CA ASN A 460 -2.41 -9.75 12.78
C ASN A 460 -3.41 -9.35 11.69
N LEU A 461 -3.68 -10.24 10.76
CA LEU A 461 -4.61 -10.00 9.66
C LEU A 461 -6.05 -9.75 10.12
N MET A 462 -6.51 -10.47 11.16
CA MET A 462 -7.89 -10.34 11.65
C MET A 462 -8.24 -8.93 12.13
N PRO A 463 -7.52 -8.30 13.10
CA PRO A 463 -7.85 -6.94 13.55
C PRO A 463 -7.66 -5.90 12.45
N VAL A 464 -6.72 -6.11 11.51
CA VAL A 464 -6.54 -5.20 10.37
C VAL A 464 -7.71 -5.28 9.39
N ALA A 465 -8.16 -6.49 9.06
CA ALA A 465 -9.34 -6.69 8.22
C ALA A 465 -10.61 -6.10 8.85
N GLU A 466 -10.78 -6.28 10.16
CA GLU A 466 -11.87 -5.67 10.93
C GLU A 466 -11.80 -4.15 10.88
N ALA A 467 -10.62 -3.55 11.06
CA ALA A 467 -10.40 -2.11 11.02
C ALA A 467 -10.80 -1.51 9.65
N VAL A 468 -10.36 -2.14 8.56
CA VAL A 468 -10.74 -1.74 7.19
C VAL A 468 -12.26 -1.80 7.00
N THR A 469 -12.88 -2.90 7.43
CA THR A 469 -14.31 -3.14 7.22
C THR A 469 -15.17 -2.18 8.03
N ARG A 470 -14.87 -1.99 9.33
CA ARG A 470 -15.59 -1.04 10.20
C ARG A 470 -15.46 0.40 9.71
N ALA A 471 -14.25 0.83 9.33
CA ALA A 471 -14.04 2.15 8.76
C ALA A 471 -14.81 2.33 7.45
N ALA A 472 -14.85 1.31 6.58
CA ALA A 472 -15.60 1.36 5.32
C ALA A 472 -17.13 1.41 5.52
N ILE A 473 -17.66 0.77 6.56
CA ILE A 473 -19.09 0.87 6.94
C ILE A 473 -19.40 2.28 7.43
N GLU A 474 -18.50 2.85 8.24
CA GLU A 474 -18.72 4.15 8.87
C GLU A 474 -18.70 5.29 7.86
N ARG A 475 -17.77 5.30 6.88
CA ARG A 475 -17.67 6.36 5.86
C ARG A 475 -18.74 6.22 4.78
N LYS A 476 -19.73 7.10 4.82
CA LYS A 476 -20.90 7.11 3.92
C LYS A 476 -20.74 8.14 2.80
N GLU A 477 -19.73 7.96 1.99
CA GLU A 477 -19.45 8.74 0.78
C GLU A 477 -18.57 7.92 -0.18
N SER A 478 -18.34 8.41 -1.40
CA SER A 478 -17.31 7.90 -2.30
C SER A 478 -16.19 8.94 -2.47
N ARG A 479 -14.97 8.60 -2.03
CA ARG A 479 -13.81 9.50 -2.09
C ARG A 479 -12.51 8.72 -2.29
N GLY A 480 -11.74 9.08 -3.32
CA GLY A 480 -10.46 8.43 -3.61
C GLY A 480 -10.60 6.92 -3.80
N ALA A 481 -9.84 6.16 -3.01
CA ALA A 481 -9.86 4.70 -3.06
C ALA A 481 -11.08 4.06 -2.36
N HIS A 482 -11.86 4.82 -1.60
CA HIS A 482 -13.09 4.35 -0.99
C HIS A 482 -14.29 4.65 -1.90
N PHE A 483 -14.90 3.62 -2.46
CA PHE A 483 -16.05 3.75 -3.35
C PHE A 483 -17.24 2.95 -2.83
N ARG A 484 -18.34 3.67 -2.61
CA ARG A 484 -19.62 3.14 -2.14
C ARG A 484 -20.67 3.29 -3.25
N GLU A 485 -21.20 2.18 -3.78
CA GLU A 485 -22.27 2.25 -4.81
C GLU A 485 -23.62 2.73 -4.24
N ASP A 486 -23.79 2.67 -2.93
CA ASP A 486 -24.95 3.20 -2.19
C ASP A 486 -24.76 4.67 -1.73
N TYR A 487 -23.55 5.25 -1.86
CA TYR A 487 -23.21 6.65 -1.58
C TYR A 487 -22.20 7.18 -2.62
N LEU A 488 -22.67 7.48 -3.82
CA LEU A 488 -21.82 7.80 -4.98
C LEU A 488 -21.07 9.13 -4.85
N ASP A 489 -21.69 10.11 -4.20
CA ASP A 489 -21.16 11.46 -4.11
C ASP A 489 -20.20 11.66 -2.95
N LYS A 490 -19.37 12.69 -3.07
CA LYS A 490 -18.56 13.20 -1.95
C LYS A 490 -19.42 14.05 -1.05
N ASP A 491 -19.28 13.85 0.24
CA ASP A 491 -19.93 14.65 1.26
C ASP A 491 -18.95 15.69 1.84
N GLU A 492 -19.43 16.91 2.12
CA GLU A 492 -18.59 18.00 2.62
C GLU A 492 -18.08 17.76 4.04
N GLU A 493 -18.91 17.19 4.91
CA GLU A 493 -18.52 16.90 6.30
C GLU A 493 -17.55 15.75 6.37
N TRP A 494 -17.75 14.70 5.55
CA TRP A 494 -16.78 13.65 5.38
C TRP A 494 -15.44 14.14 4.81
N GLY A 495 -15.47 15.21 3.99
CA GLY A 495 -14.26 15.87 3.48
C GLY A 495 -13.44 16.60 4.55
N LYS A 496 -13.97 16.74 5.77
CA LYS A 496 -13.31 17.37 6.94
C LYS A 496 -13.08 16.38 8.08
N THR A 497 -13.31 15.08 7.84
CA THR A 497 -13.36 14.04 8.88
C THR A 497 -12.36 12.94 8.60
N THR A 498 -11.53 12.61 9.58
CA THR A 498 -10.72 11.39 9.64
C THR A 498 -11.42 10.36 10.53
N LEU A 499 -11.29 9.08 10.21
CA LEU A 499 -11.74 7.98 11.07
C LEU A 499 -10.58 7.51 11.94
N VAL A 500 -10.79 7.50 13.24
CA VAL A 500 -9.81 7.04 14.24
C VAL A 500 -10.29 5.73 14.82
N ILE A 501 -9.44 4.72 14.79
CA ILE A 501 -9.69 3.39 15.31
C ILE A 501 -8.81 3.16 16.52
N ARG A 502 -9.40 2.74 17.61
CA ARG A 502 -8.68 2.44 18.85
C ARG A 502 -9.25 1.18 19.53
N ARG A 503 -8.45 0.62 20.40
CA ARG A 503 -8.89 -0.46 21.27
C ARG A 503 -9.56 0.13 22.52
N ALA A 504 -10.82 -0.21 22.75
CA ALA A 504 -11.54 0.18 23.95
C ALA A 504 -11.05 -0.62 25.17
N SER A 505 -11.43 -0.19 26.38
CA SER A 505 -11.02 -0.83 27.63
C SER A 505 -11.54 -2.26 27.79
N ASP A 506 -12.65 -2.59 27.14
CA ASP A 506 -13.21 -3.95 27.08
C ASP A 506 -12.57 -4.84 26.00
N GLY A 507 -11.58 -4.29 25.26
CA GLY A 507 -10.86 -4.97 24.18
C GLY A 507 -11.53 -4.90 22.82
N THR A 508 -12.71 -4.31 22.69
CA THR A 508 -13.42 -4.13 21.41
C THR A 508 -12.78 -3.03 20.56
N MET A 509 -13.07 -3.08 19.27
CA MET A 509 -12.63 -2.05 18.33
C MET A 509 -13.65 -0.92 18.26
N GLU A 510 -13.22 0.29 18.58
CA GLU A 510 -14.00 1.51 18.50
C GLU A 510 -13.57 2.36 17.30
N VAL A 511 -14.54 2.83 16.50
CA VAL A 511 -14.33 3.77 15.39
C VAL A 511 -14.91 5.12 15.77
N ARG A 512 -14.12 6.18 15.69
CA ARG A 512 -14.50 7.56 16.00
C ARG A 512 -14.32 8.47 14.81
N ARG A 513 -15.16 9.49 14.71
CA ARG A 513 -15.01 10.58 13.77
C ARG A 513 -14.28 11.74 14.46
N GLU A 514 -13.20 12.19 13.85
CA GLU A 514 -12.47 13.36 14.33
C GLU A 514 -12.30 14.37 13.19
N PRO A 515 -12.30 15.68 13.48
CA PRO A 515 -12.05 16.69 12.46
C PRO A 515 -10.57 16.65 12.02
N ILE A 516 -10.32 16.79 10.72
CA ILE A 516 -8.96 16.99 10.21
C ILE A 516 -8.47 18.39 10.62
N THR A 517 -7.17 18.52 10.86
CA THR A 517 -6.55 19.82 11.10
C THR A 517 -6.62 20.68 9.83
N PRO A 518 -7.30 21.84 9.85
CA PRO A 518 -7.43 22.66 8.66
C PRO A 518 -6.05 23.21 8.23
N PRO A 519 -5.79 23.30 6.91
CA PRO A 519 -4.56 23.91 6.41
C PRO A 519 -4.42 25.37 6.85
N ARG A 520 -3.17 25.86 6.93
CA ARG A 520 -2.90 27.29 7.14
C ARG A 520 -3.58 28.15 6.06
N ASN A 521 -3.87 29.42 6.38
CA ASN A 521 -4.61 30.33 5.49
C ASN A 521 -3.96 30.49 4.10
N ASP A 522 -2.63 30.56 4.02
CA ASP A 522 -1.89 30.64 2.76
C ASP A 522 -2.11 29.39 1.88
N LEU A 523 -2.11 28.20 2.50
CA LEU A 523 -2.39 26.95 1.82
C LEU A 523 -3.86 26.80 1.42
N GLN A 524 -4.79 27.29 2.26
CA GLN A 524 -6.21 27.32 1.92
C GLN A 524 -6.48 28.17 0.68
N GLN A 525 -5.79 29.31 0.54
CA GLN A 525 -5.91 30.14 -0.66
C GLN A 525 -5.43 29.40 -1.91
N ILE A 526 -4.26 28.75 -1.85
CA ILE A 526 -3.74 27.92 -2.94
C ILE A 526 -4.70 26.80 -3.31
N ILE A 527 -5.31 26.13 -2.32
CA ILE A 527 -6.29 25.07 -2.55
C ILE A 527 -7.50 25.63 -3.31
N LYS A 528 -8.07 26.75 -2.86
CA LYS A 528 -9.22 27.42 -3.52
C LYS A 528 -8.92 27.84 -4.96
N GLU A 529 -7.72 28.35 -5.23
CA GLU A 529 -7.28 28.72 -6.59
C GLU A 529 -7.13 27.53 -7.52
N ASN A 530 -6.76 26.35 -7.00
CA ASN A 530 -6.61 25.12 -7.76
C ASN A 530 -7.90 24.28 -7.87
N GLN A 531 -8.97 24.66 -7.18
CA GLN A 531 -10.30 24.04 -7.30
C GLN A 531 -11.19 24.73 -8.34
N LYS A 532 -10.82 25.97 -8.74
CA LYS A 532 -11.43 26.70 -9.86
C LYS A 532 -10.84 26.22 -11.20
#